data_c4ffbdb5b0b840cb107110dbcf8a51e8
#
_entry.id   c4ffbdb5b0b840cb107110dbcf8a51e8
#
_cell.length_a   1.000
_cell.length_b   1.000
_cell.length_c   1.000
_cell.angle_alpha   90.00
_cell.angle_beta   90.00
_cell.angle_gamma   90.00
#
_symmetry.space_group_name_H-M   'P 1'
#
loop_
_entity.id
_entity.type
_entity.pdbx_description
1 polymer ?
#
loop_
_entity_poly.entity_id
_entity_poly.type
_entity_poly.pdbx_seq_one_letter_code
_entity_poly.pdbx_strand_id
1 'polypeptide(L)'
;MEELLTSPTLWLSLLVLGLLAGIFMVLRRPSMPALGAEAPPAPTDILFAALGRTREALAGAFSGVFAREKVDESAFDALEEALLRADVGPKTTLKLLEELRKEVPKDAPIATLESGLKKKVEQRLLARPGSIATVGSGPLVILVVGVNGSGKTTTIGKLASRYKAQGKSVLLGAGDTYRAGAIDQLKVWGERAGVDVIAAPEGADPAAVLHDTVSAGVARNIDVIICDTAGRLQAHKALM
;
A
#
# COMPACT_ATOMS: atom_id res chain seq x y z
N MET A 1 20.50 -48.18 53.66
CA MET A 1 20.34 -47.34 52.42
C MET A 1 18.94 -46.70 52.29
N GLU A 2 17.94 -47.25 53.00
CA GLU A 2 16.56 -46.70 52.96
C GLU A 2 16.33 -45.45 53.83
N GLU A 3 17.09 -45.26 54.91
CA GLU A 3 16.92 -44.10 55.81
C GLU A 3 17.41 -42.74 55.18
N LEU A 4 18.25 -42.80 54.17
CA LEU A 4 18.73 -41.61 53.50
C LEU A 4 17.70 -40.97 52.53
N LEU A 5 16.77 -41.78 52.01
CA LEU A 5 15.73 -41.32 51.07
C LEU A 5 14.49 -40.72 51.75
N THR A 6 14.36 -40.91 53.07
CA THR A 6 13.21 -40.40 53.85
C THR A 6 13.54 -39.15 54.66
N SER A 7 14.76 -38.62 54.55
CA SER A 7 15.19 -37.45 55.31
C SER A 7 14.54 -36.17 54.75
N PRO A 8 13.75 -35.43 55.55
CA PRO A 8 13.11 -34.18 55.10
C PRO A 8 14.11 -33.14 54.64
N THR A 9 15.33 -33.21 55.14
CA THR A 9 16.42 -32.29 54.77
C THR A 9 16.91 -32.52 53.35
N LEU A 10 16.86 -33.76 52.86
CA LEU A 10 17.27 -34.10 51.48
C LEU A 10 16.26 -33.61 50.46
N TRP A 11 14.97 -33.71 50.76
CA TRP A 11 13.90 -33.17 49.91
C TRP A 11 13.89 -31.66 49.91
N LEU A 12 14.16 -31.02 51.03
CA LEU A 12 14.24 -29.55 51.11
C LEU A 12 15.44 -29.00 50.32
N SER A 13 16.57 -29.68 50.37
CA SER A 13 17.76 -29.29 49.59
C SER A 13 17.56 -29.46 48.08
N LEU A 14 16.87 -30.53 47.64
CA LEU A 14 16.52 -30.73 46.22
C LEU A 14 15.49 -29.69 45.73
N LEU A 15 14.54 -29.30 46.58
CA LEU A 15 13.56 -28.25 46.26
C LEU A 15 14.24 -26.87 46.10
N VAL A 16 15.16 -26.55 47.02
CA VAL A 16 15.94 -25.30 46.94
C VAL A 16 16.85 -25.30 45.71
N LEU A 17 17.52 -26.44 45.42
CA LEU A 17 18.36 -26.56 44.22
C LEU A 17 17.56 -26.41 42.91
N GLY A 18 16.37 -27.02 42.87
CA GLY A 18 15.42 -26.89 41.74
C GLY A 18 14.93 -25.45 41.55
N LEU A 19 14.63 -24.76 42.67
CA LEU A 19 14.22 -23.35 42.63
C LEU A 19 15.35 -22.43 42.17
N LEU A 20 16.57 -22.65 42.64
CA LEU A 20 17.77 -21.93 42.24
C LEU A 20 18.11 -22.18 40.76
N ALA A 21 17.99 -23.44 40.29
CA ALA A 21 18.16 -23.77 38.87
C ALA A 21 17.10 -23.12 37.99
N GLY A 22 15.86 -23.07 38.44
CA GLY A 22 14.76 -22.36 37.75
C GLY A 22 15.00 -20.86 37.68
N ILE A 23 15.40 -20.24 38.78
CA ILE A 23 15.76 -18.80 38.82
C ILE A 23 16.97 -18.52 37.91
N PHE A 24 18.00 -19.39 37.95
CA PHE A 24 19.17 -19.26 37.08
C PHE A 24 18.83 -19.41 35.59
N MET A 25 17.88 -20.30 35.27
CA MET A 25 17.43 -20.49 33.89
C MET A 25 16.58 -19.30 33.40
N VAL A 26 15.80 -18.66 34.27
CA VAL A 26 15.05 -17.44 33.97
C VAL A 26 15.97 -16.23 33.86
N LEU A 27 16.98 -16.11 34.71
CA LEU A 27 17.98 -15.04 34.66
C LEU A 27 18.99 -15.22 33.55
N ARG A 28 19.24 -16.44 33.07
CA ARG A 28 20.03 -16.76 31.88
C ARG A 28 19.17 -16.84 30.61
N ARG A 29 18.08 -16.10 30.51
CA ARG A 29 17.52 -15.89 29.18
C ARG A 29 18.66 -15.35 28.32
N PRO A 30 19.07 -16.09 27.24
CA PRO A 30 20.02 -15.51 26.33
C PRO A 30 19.38 -14.17 25.90
N SER A 31 20.10 -13.07 26.12
CA SER A 31 19.76 -11.82 25.47
C SER A 31 19.61 -12.20 24.00
N MET A 32 18.38 -12.19 23.50
CA MET A 32 18.19 -12.25 22.04
C MET A 32 19.17 -11.22 21.48
N PRO A 33 20.03 -11.60 20.52
CA PRO A 33 20.84 -10.61 19.86
C PRO A 33 19.85 -9.53 19.47
N ALA A 34 20.07 -8.29 19.88
CA ALA A 34 19.36 -7.16 19.36
C ALA A 34 19.50 -7.36 17.85
N LEU A 35 18.41 -7.83 17.21
CA LEU A 35 18.26 -7.71 15.77
C LEU A 35 18.60 -6.24 15.56
N GLY A 36 19.78 -5.99 14.98
CA GLY A 36 20.19 -4.64 14.68
C GLY A 36 18.96 -4.00 14.08
N ALA A 37 18.43 -3.00 14.74
CA ALA A 37 17.32 -2.24 14.24
C ALA A 37 17.88 -1.53 13.00
N GLU A 38 17.94 -2.28 11.89
CA GLU A 38 18.01 -1.65 10.58
C GLU A 38 16.86 -0.66 10.58
N ALA A 39 17.22 0.60 10.42
CA ALA A 39 16.20 1.64 10.29
C ALA A 39 15.16 1.13 9.30
N PRO A 40 13.85 1.24 9.60
CA PRO A 40 12.83 0.75 8.69
C PRO A 40 13.13 1.30 7.31
N PRO A 41 13.13 0.46 6.26
CA PRO A 41 13.52 0.88 4.93
C PRO A 41 12.72 2.12 4.55
N ALA A 42 13.38 3.10 3.93
CA ALA A 42 12.71 4.32 3.52
C ALA A 42 11.45 3.98 2.72
N PRO A 43 10.36 4.73 2.82
CA PRO A 43 9.12 4.46 2.08
C PRO A 43 9.35 4.27 0.58
N THR A 44 10.39 4.91 0.04
CA THR A 44 10.88 4.73 -1.33
C THR A 44 11.39 3.33 -1.59
N ASP A 45 12.16 2.72 -0.69
CA ASP A 45 12.75 1.39 -0.90
C ASP A 45 11.69 0.29 -0.89
N ILE A 46 10.67 0.42 -0.02
CA ILE A 46 9.50 -0.47 0.00
C ILE A 46 8.72 -0.35 -1.32
N LEU A 47 8.54 0.87 -1.82
CA LEU A 47 7.85 1.12 -3.08
C LEU A 47 8.64 0.53 -4.25
N PHE A 48 9.96 0.74 -4.31
CA PHE A 48 10.82 0.18 -5.36
C PHE A 48 10.83 -1.34 -5.35
N ALA A 49 10.87 -1.98 -4.19
CA ALA A 49 10.77 -3.43 -4.06
C ALA A 49 9.41 -3.97 -4.52
N ALA A 50 8.31 -3.29 -4.16
CA ALA A 50 6.96 -3.67 -4.55
C ALA A 50 6.71 -3.51 -6.06
N LEU A 51 7.36 -2.54 -6.71
CA LEU A 51 7.27 -2.27 -8.15
C LEU A 51 8.26 -3.09 -9.00
N GLY A 52 9.02 -4.02 -8.41
CA GLY A 52 10.05 -4.80 -9.11
C GLY A 52 9.55 -5.43 -10.40
N ARG A 53 8.45 -6.16 -10.37
CA ARG A 53 7.86 -6.81 -11.57
C ARG A 53 7.40 -5.80 -12.62
N THR A 54 6.77 -4.71 -12.22
CA THR A 54 6.33 -3.64 -13.13
C THR A 54 7.53 -2.96 -13.78
N ARG A 55 8.58 -2.72 -13.00
CA ARG A 55 9.84 -2.16 -13.49
C ARG A 55 10.52 -3.08 -14.50
N GLU A 56 10.59 -4.38 -14.24
CA GLU A 56 11.16 -5.38 -15.16
C GLU A 56 10.36 -5.46 -16.46
N ALA A 57 9.03 -5.46 -16.38
CA ALA A 57 8.16 -5.47 -17.56
C ALA A 57 8.33 -4.19 -18.40
N LEU A 58 8.39 -3.03 -17.77
CA LEU A 58 8.65 -1.75 -18.45
C LEU A 58 10.06 -1.71 -19.03
N ALA A 59 11.08 -2.11 -18.26
CA ALA A 59 12.46 -2.17 -18.74
C ALA A 59 12.58 -3.09 -19.96
N GLY A 60 11.90 -4.24 -19.97
CA GLY A 60 11.83 -5.14 -21.11
C GLY A 60 11.19 -4.49 -22.35
N ALA A 61 10.11 -3.73 -22.17
CA ALA A 61 9.45 -3.03 -23.28
C ALA A 61 10.34 -1.94 -23.91
N PHE A 62 11.14 -1.25 -23.10
CA PHE A 62 12.02 -0.18 -23.56
C PHE A 62 13.44 -0.64 -23.92
N SER A 63 13.86 -1.86 -23.57
CA SER A 63 15.22 -2.35 -23.84
C SER A 63 15.57 -2.35 -25.32
N GLY A 64 14.63 -2.73 -26.20
CA GLY A 64 14.80 -2.71 -27.65
C GLY A 64 14.96 -1.30 -28.24
N VAL A 65 14.47 -0.27 -27.56
CA VAL A 65 14.63 1.13 -27.95
C VAL A 65 16.00 1.63 -27.56
N PHE A 66 16.38 1.47 -26.27
CA PHE A 66 17.58 2.07 -25.69
C PHE A 66 18.85 1.25 -25.85
N ALA A 67 18.78 0.04 -26.41
CA ALA A 67 19.95 -0.74 -26.82
C ALA A 67 20.61 -0.24 -28.13
N ARG A 68 20.02 0.73 -28.80
CA ARG A 68 20.54 1.33 -30.05
C ARG A 68 21.63 2.34 -29.73
N GLU A 69 22.47 2.62 -30.71
CA GLU A 69 23.53 3.62 -30.53
C GLU A 69 23.04 5.04 -30.81
N LYS A 70 22.19 5.19 -31.83
CA LYS A 70 21.74 6.49 -32.36
C LYS A 70 20.23 6.55 -32.53
N VAL A 71 19.74 7.76 -32.58
CA VAL A 71 18.33 8.08 -32.81
C VAL A 71 18.07 8.12 -34.32
N ASP A 72 17.24 7.22 -34.79
CA ASP A 72 16.72 7.15 -36.16
C ASP A 72 15.18 7.02 -36.13
N GLU A 73 14.56 6.96 -37.29
CA GLU A 73 13.11 6.77 -37.40
C GLU A 73 12.65 5.48 -36.77
N SER A 74 13.43 4.41 -36.92
CA SER A 74 13.12 3.11 -36.32
C SER A 74 13.20 3.12 -34.78
N ALA A 75 13.97 4.05 -34.19
CA ALA A 75 13.97 4.26 -32.74
C ALA A 75 12.66 4.89 -32.25
N PHE A 76 12.09 5.81 -33.02
CA PHE A 76 10.79 6.41 -32.73
C PHE A 76 9.64 5.41 -32.88
N ASP A 77 9.66 4.56 -33.93
CA ASP A 77 8.66 3.51 -34.11
C ASP A 77 8.69 2.50 -32.95
N ALA A 78 9.89 2.07 -32.55
CA ALA A 78 10.07 1.19 -31.42
C ALA A 78 9.63 1.85 -30.08
N LEU A 79 9.86 3.17 -29.94
CA LEU A 79 9.41 3.92 -28.77
C LEU A 79 7.87 4.05 -28.74
N GLU A 80 7.23 4.24 -29.89
CA GLU A 80 5.76 4.25 -29.99
C GLU A 80 5.18 2.91 -29.51
N GLU A 81 5.69 1.82 -30.04
CA GLU A 81 5.25 0.46 -29.63
C GLU A 81 5.47 0.23 -28.12
N ALA A 82 6.62 0.61 -27.58
CA ALA A 82 6.94 0.48 -26.18
C ALA A 82 5.99 1.28 -25.28
N LEU A 83 5.65 2.52 -25.65
CA LEU A 83 4.71 3.37 -24.93
C LEU A 83 3.29 2.79 -24.96
N LEU A 84 2.83 2.30 -26.10
CA LEU A 84 1.51 1.67 -26.24
C LEU A 84 1.43 0.36 -25.42
N ARG A 85 2.47 -0.46 -25.45
CA ARG A 85 2.58 -1.67 -24.60
C ARG A 85 2.61 -1.34 -23.10
N ALA A 86 3.13 -0.18 -22.74
CA ALA A 86 3.13 0.33 -21.36
C ALA A 86 1.79 0.98 -20.97
N ASP A 87 0.72 0.78 -21.77
CA ASP A 87 -0.63 1.33 -21.56
C ASP A 87 -0.68 2.87 -21.57
N VAL A 88 0.26 3.51 -22.24
CA VAL A 88 0.20 4.95 -22.53
C VAL A 88 -0.79 5.16 -23.67
N GLY A 89 -1.86 5.89 -23.41
CA GLY A 89 -2.91 6.09 -24.41
C GLY A 89 -2.39 6.69 -25.72
N PRO A 90 -2.93 6.29 -26.90
CA PRO A 90 -2.41 6.67 -28.22
C PRO A 90 -2.23 8.19 -28.43
N LYS A 91 -3.20 8.98 -27.96
CA LYS A 91 -3.13 10.44 -28.03
C LYS A 91 -1.94 11.03 -27.26
N THR A 92 -1.62 10.46 -26.11
CA THR A 92 -0.47 10.89 -25.30
C THR A 92 0.83 10.45 -25.93
N THR A 93 0.89 9.22 -26.45
CA THR A 93 2.03 8.67 -27.18
C THR A 93 2.40 9.53 -28.38
N LEU A 94 1.45 9.81 -29.28
CA LEU A 94 1.69 10.64 -30.45
C LEU A 94 2.22 12.02 -30.07
N LYS A 95 1.62 12.65 -29.05
CA LYS A 95 2.07 13.97 -28.60
C LYS A 95 3.48 13.95 -28.01
N LEU A 96 3.84 12.87 -27.26
CA LEU A 96 5.20 12.70 -26.74
C LEU A 96 6.22 12.57 -27.87
N LEU A 97 5.92 11.72 -28.86
CA LEU A 97 6.79 11.50 -30.02
C LEU A 97 6.98 12.77 -30.83
N GLU A 98 5.91 13.51 -31.06
CA GLU A 98 5.97 14.80 -31.79
C GLU A 98 6.88 15.82 -31.09
N GLU A 99 6.77 15.94 -29.78
CA GLU A 99 7.62 16.81 -28.97
C GLU A 99 9.08 16.34 -28.98
N LEU A 100 9.33 15.04 -28.86
CA LEU A 100 10.67 14.45 -28.89
C LEU A 100 11.33 14.62 -30.27
N ARG A 101 10.60 14.44 -31.38
CA ARG A 101 11.10 14.67 -32.74
C ARG A 101 11.55 16.11 -32.96
N LYS A 102 10.94 17.10 -32.28
CA LYS A 102 11.32 18.50 -32.34
C LYS A 102 12.57 18.85 -31.53
N GLU A 103 12.80 18.11 -30.42
CA GLU A 103 13.87 18.42 -29.48
C GLU A 103 15.11 17.55 -29.63
N VAL A 104 14.95 16.33 -30.15
CA VAL A 104 16.05 15.35 -30.27
C VAL A 104 16.54 15.36 -31.74
N PRO A 105 17.80 15.75 -32.00
CA PRO A 105 18.36 15.72 -33.33
C PRO A 105 18.44 14.30 -33.92
N LYS A 106 18.30 14.19 -35.23
CA LYS A 106 18.58 12.94 -35.94
C LYS A 106 20.07 12.57 -35.73
N ASP A 107 20.34 11.28 -35.64
CA ASP A 107 21.67 10.72 -35.37
C ASP A 107 22.30 11.09 -34.01
N ALA A 108 21.53 11.71 -33.09
CA ALA A 108 21.97 11.94 -31.73
C ALA A 108 22.20 10.60 -30.99
N PRO A 109 23.04 10.56 -29.96
CA PRO A 109 23.15 9.39 -29.09
C PRO A 109 21.77 9.01 -28.52
N ILE A 110 21.47 7.72 -28.42
CA ILE A 110 20.16 7.23 -27.93
C ILE A 110 19.85 7.73 -26.52
N ALA A 111 20.87 7.95 -25.67
CA ALA A 111 20.73 8.53 -24.35
C ALA A 111 20.05 9.92 -24.36
N THR A 112 20.13 10.65 -25.48
CA THR A 112 19.44 11.94 -25.66
C THR A 112 17.93 11.73 -25.75
N LEU A 113 17.49 10.69 -26.47
CA LEU A 113 16.07 10.30 -26.56
C LEU A 113 15.54 9.84 -25.21
N GLU A 114 16.30 9.01 -24.50
CA GLU A 114 15.94 8.54 -23.16
C GLU A 114 15.76 9.69 -22.16
N SER A 115 16.74 10.58 -22.11
CA SER A 115 16.69 11.76 -21.22
C SER A 115 15.56 12.72 -21.57
N GLY A 116 15.32 12.93 -22.88
CA GLY A 116 14.20 13.69 -23.38
C GLY A 116 12.85 13.12 -22.98
N LEU A 117 12.67 11.81 -23.17
CA LEU A 117 11.45 11.11 -22.75
C LEU A 117 11.22 11.25 -21.24
N LYS A 118 12.23 10.97 -20.43
CA LYS A 118 12.15 11.11 -18.97
C LYS A 118 11.71 12.51 -18.56
N LYS A 119 12.33 13.54 -19.13
CA LYS A 119 11.98 14.95 -18.87
C LYS A 119 10.53 15.25 -19.24
N LYS A 120 10.04 14.78 -20.40
CA LYS A 120 8.67 15.01 -20.85
C LYS A 120 7.63 14.31 -19.99
N VAL A 121 7.91 13.10 -19.57
CA VAL A 121 7.02 12.36 -18.64
C VAL A 121 6.97 13.06 -17.29
N GLU A 122 8.12 13.43 -16.73
CA GLU A 122 8.22 14.17 -15.46
C GLU A 122 7.44 15.49 -15.51
N GLN A 123 7.62 16.28 -16.55
CA GLN A 123 6.88 17.53 -16.75
C GLN A 123 5.36 17.32 -16.77
N ARG A 124 4.87 16.25 -17.41
CA ARG A 124 3.44 15.93 -17.43
C ARG A 124 2.89 15.50 -16.07
N LEU A 125 3.68 14.76 -15.31
CA LEU A 125 3.30 14.35 -13.96
C LEU A 125 3.28 15.54 -13.00
N LEU A 126 4.28 16.43 -13.09
CA LEU A 126 4.36 17.63 -12.25
C LEU A 126 3.32 18.69 -12.61
N ALA A 127 2.88 18.76 -13.88
CA ALA A 127 1.83 19.70 -14.31
C ALA A 127 0.46 19.43 -13.66
N ARG A 128 0.27 18.24 -13.11
CA ARG A 128 -0.94 17.88 -12.35
C ARG A 128 -0.52 17.29 -10.99
N PRO A 129 -0.13 18.13 -10.04
CA PRO A 129 0.20 17.66 -8.71
C PRO A 129 -1.01 16.94 -8.13
N GLY A 130 -0.83 15.65 -7.84
CA GLY A 130 -1.85 14.81 -7.21
C GLY A 130 -1.99 15.14 -5.72
N SER A 131 -2.47 16.35 -5.40
CA SER A 131 -2.87 16.66 -4.04
C SER A 131 -4.26 16.12 -3.79
N ILE A 132 -4.45 15.46 -2.66
CA ILE A 132 -5.79 15.16 -2.16
C ILE A 132 -6.46 16.50 -1.89
N ALA A 133 -7.68 16.68 -2.39
CA ALA A 133 -8.43 17.91 -2.19
C ALA A 133 -8.50 18.27 -0.70
N THR A 134 -8.17 19.51 -0.38
CA THR A 134 -8.41 20.05 0.96
C THR A 134 -9.87 20.48 1.03
N VAL A 135 -10.58 20.01 2.06
CA VAL A 135 -11.98 20.38 2.29
C VAL A 135 -11.98 21.66 3.14
N GLY A 136 -12.69 22.67 2.70
CA GLY A 136 -12.77 23.96 3.42
C GLY A 136 -13.58 23.86 4.75
N SER A 137 -14.56 22.95 4.83
CA SER A 137 -15.36 22.66 6.02
C SER A 137 -15.86 21.22 5.99
N GLY A 138 -15.95 20.57 7.16
CA GLY A 138 -16.37 19.19 7.31
C GLY A 138 -15.27 18.15 7.06
N PRO A 139 -15.60 16.84 7.13
CA PRO A 139 -14.65 15.75 6.96
C PRO A 139 -14.17 15.62 5.52
N LEU A 140 -12.91 15.22 5.35
CA LEU A 140 -12.45 14.68 4.08
C LEU A 140 -13.02 13.28 3.88
N VAL A 141 -13.87 13.08 2.88
CA VAL A 141 -14.43 11.77 2.55
C VAL A 141 -13.65 11.14 1.39
N ILE A 142 -13.06 9.97 1.62
CA ILE A 142 -12.28 9.21 0.64
C ILE A 142 -13.04 7.93 0.31
N LEU A 143 -13.53 7.82 -0.92
CA LEU A 143 -14.13 6.59 -1.43
C LEU A 143 -13.08 5.77 -2.18
N VAL A 144 -12.78 4.54 -1.70
CA VAL A 144 -11.78 3.67 -2.33
C VAL A 144 -12.47 2.68 -3.24
N VAL A 145 -12.21 2.80 -4.53
CA VAL A 145 -12.83 1.98 -5.59
C VAL A 145 -11.78 1.13 -6.31
N GLY A 146 -12.19 0.01 -6.88
CA GLY A 146 -11.32 -0.88 -7.65
C GLY A 146 -11.84 -2.31 -7.70
N VAL A 147 -11.29 -3.14 -8.58
CA VAL A 147 -11.68 -4.55 -8.74
C VAL A 147 -11.29 -5.41 -7.53
N ASN A 148 -11.85 -6.62 -7.43
CA ASN A 148 -11.45 -7.57 -6.39
C ASN A 148 -9.95 -7.89 -6.51
N GLY A 149 -9.26 -7.99 -5.36
CA GLY A 149 -7.83 -8.27 -5.32
C GLY A 149 -6.90 -7.07 -5.64
N SER A 150 -7.45 -5.90 -6.00
CA SER A 150 -6.63 -4.69 -6.27
C SER A 150 -5.97 -4.08 -5.02
N GLY A 151 -6.26 -4.60 -3.84
CA GLY A 151 -5.67 -4.12 -2.59
C GLY A 151 -6.41 -2.96 -1.92
N LYS A 152 -7.70 -2.73 -2.23
CA LYS A 152 -8.53 -1.67 -1.62
C LYS A 152 -8.45 -1.66 -0.10
N THR A 153 -8.88 -2.74 0.54
CA THR A 153 -8.94 -2.85 2.01
C THR A 153 -7.57 -2.68 2.66
N THR A 154 -6.50 -3.22 2.02
CA THR A 154 -5.12 -3.01 2.48
C THR A 154 -4.69 -1.54 2.37
N THR A 155 -5.06 -0.87 1.29
CA THR A 155 -4.78 0.55 1.07
C THR A 155 -5.52 1.41 2.09
N ILE A 156 -6.77 1.08 2.39
CA ILE A 156 -7.58 1.75 3.43
C ILE A 156 -6.89 1.67 4.79
N GLY A 157 -6.44 0.48 5.21
CA GLY A 157 -5.73 0.31 6.46
C GLY A 157 -4.45 1.15 6.55
N LYS A 158 -3.67 1.20 5.47
CA LYS A 158 -2.46 2.04 5.39
C LYS A 158 -2.77 3.54 5.42
N LEU A 159 -3.81 3.98 4.72
CA LEU A 159 -4.26 5.38 4.73
C LEU A 159 -4.77 5.77 6.13
N ALA A 160 -5.56 4.92 6.78
CA ALA A 160 -6.05 5.15 8.13
C ALA A 160 -4.88 5.34 9.11
N SER A 161 -3.92 4.43 9.09
CA SER A 161 -2.71 4.53 9.93
C SER A 161 -1.91 5.81 9.64
N ARG A 162 -1.78 6.21 8.37
CA ARG A 162 -1.07 7.42 7.97
C ARG A 162 -1.75 8.69 8.48
N TYR A 163 -3.07 8.81 8.32
CA TYR A 163 -3.81 9.98 8.83
C TYR A 163 -3.81 10.02 10.36
N LYS A 164 -3.94 8.87 11.02
CA LYS A 164 -3.83 8.78 12.48
C LYS A 164 -2.47 9.25 12.98
N ALA A 165 -1.38 8.85 12.31
CA ALA A 165 -0.02 9.30 12.62
C ALA A 165 0.17 10.83 12.42
N GLN A 166 -0.65 11.45 11.58
CA GLN A 166 -0.69 12.91 11.40
C GLN A 166 -1.57 13.63 12.45
N GLY A 167 -2.06 12.92 13.46
CA GLY A 167 -2.92 13.47 14.51
C GLY A 167 -4.38 13.69 14.09
N LYS A 168 -4.81 13.14 12.94
CA LYS A 168 -6.18 13.26 12.45
C LYS A 168 -7.08 12.22 13.08
N SER A 169 -8.33 12.61 13.36
CA SER A 169 -9.40 11.67 13.69
C SER A 169 -9.86 10.97 12.41
N VAL A 170 -9.99 9.63 12.46
CA VAL A 170 -10.31 8.81 11.27
C VAL A 170 -11.47 7.87 11.58
N LEU A 171 -12.38 7.71 10.62
CA LEU A 171 -13.50 6.76 10.67
C LEU A 171 -13.51 5.93 9.39
N LEU A 172 -13.74 4.62 9.50
CA LEU A 172 -13.84 3.70 8.37
C LEU A 172 -15.31 3.30 8.13
N GLY A 173 -15.69 3.15 6.85
CA GLY A 173 -17.00 2.64 6.43
C GLY A 173 -16.87 1.35 5.66
N ALA A 174 -17.54 0.27 6.11
CA ALA A 174 -17.50 -1.06 5.51
C ALA A 174 -18.58 -1.24 4.44
N GLY A 175 -18.41 -0.66 3.25
CA GLY A 175 -19.35 -0.75 2.15
C GLY A 175 -19.20 -2.00 1.26
N ASP A 176 -18.20 -2.88 1.48
CA ASP A 176 -18.10 -4.19 0.80
C ASP A 176 -18.93 -5.24 1.55
N THR A 177 -20.26 -5.04 1.59
CA THR A 177 -21.20 -5.83 2.39
C THR A 177 -21.54 -7.19 1.80
N TYR A 178 -21.30 -7.41 0.51
CA TYR A 178 -21.65 -8.67 -0.18
C TYR A 178 -20.51 -9.66 -0.29
N ARG A 179 -19.30 -9.30 0.14
CA ARG A 179 -18.16 -10.20 0.12
C ARG A 179 -17.94 -10.81 1.50
N ALA A 180 -18.08 -12.14 1.58
CA ALA A 180 -17.86 -12.88 2.83
C ALA A 180 -16.52 -12.48 3.49
N GLY A 181 -16.56 -12.12 4.77
CA GLY A 181 -15.39 -11.72 5.56
C GLY A 181 -14.78 -10.36 5.22
N ALA A 182 -15.32 -9.58 4.27
CA ALA A 182 -14.78 -8.25 3.93
C ALA A 182 -14.94 -7.27 5.10
N ILE A 183 -16.09 -7.31 5.75
CA ILE A 183 -16.39 -6.48 6.91
C ILE A 183 -15.41 -6.78 8.05
N ASP A 184 -15.18 -8.06 8.35
CA ASP A 184 -14.27 -8.46 9.43
C ASP A 184 -12.82 -8.14 9.07
N GLN A 185 -12.44 -8.28 7.81
CA GLN A 185 -11.13 -7.85 7.33
C GLN A 185 -10.91 -6.35 7.57
N LEU A 186 -11.91 -5.50 7.29
CA LEU A 186 -11.81 -4.07 7.53
C LEU A 186 -11.77 -3.75 9.02
N LYS A 187 -12.53 -4.44 9.86
CA LYS A 187 -12.48 -4.30 11.33
C LYS A 187 -11.08 -4.59 11.87
N VAL A 188 -10.44 -5.68 11.41
CA VAL A 188 -9.04 -6.00 11.80
C VAL A 188 -8.08 -4.87 11.41
N TRP A 189 -8.26 -4.24 10.25
CA TRP A 189 -7.47 -3.08 9.87
C TRP A 189 -7.78 -1.86 10.73
N GLY A 190 -9.05 -1.64 11.10
CA GLY A 190 -9.46 -0.58 12.04
C GLY A 190 -8.80 -0.74 13.40
N GLU A 191 -8.85 -1.94 13.98
CA GLU A 191 -8.19 -2.26 15.25
C GLU A 191 -6.68 -2.01 15.20
N ARG A 192 -6.01 -2.47 14.15
CA ARG A 192 -4.55 -2.25 13.95
C ARG A 192 -4.18 -0.76 13.82
N ALA A 193 -5.04 0.03 13.20
CA ALA A 193 -4.83 1.45 13.03
C ALA A 193 -5.32 2.28 14.23
N GLY A 194 -6.04 1.68 15.19
CA GLY A 194 -6.67 2.36 16.32
C GLY A 194 -7.76 3.34 15.88
N VAL A 195 -8.61 2.92 14.93
CA VAL A 195 -9.71 3.71 14.37
C VAL A 195 -11.02 2.94 14.35
N ASP A 196 -12.14 3.63 14.53
CA ASP A 196 -13.47 3.03 14.51
C ASP A 196 -13.90 2.61 13.10
N VAL A 197 -14.75 1.57 13.03
CA VAL A 197 -15.34 1.08 11.79
C VAL A 197 -16.86 1.06 11.93
N ILE A 198 -17.56 1.76 11.04
CA ILE A 198 -19.01 1.63 10.87
C ILE A 198 -19.28 0.48 9.89
N ALA A 199 -20.07 -0.46 10.33
CA ALA A 199 -20.45 -1.63 9.55
C ALA A 199 -21.91 -2.02 9.82
N ALA A 200 -22.54 -2.62 8.84
CA ALA A 200 -23.86 -3.26 8.95
C ALA A 200 -23.71 -4.79 8.76
N PRO A 201 -24.76 -5.58 9.02
CA PRO A 201 -24.76 -7.01 8.70
C PRO A 201 -24.40 -7.30 7.25
N GLU A 202 -23.84 -8.49 6.98
CA GLU A 202 -23.57 -8.97 5.62
C GLU A 202 -24.85 -8.93 4.77
N GLY A 203 -24.73 -8.45 3.52
CA GLY A 203 -25.85 -8.26 2.60
C GLY A 203 -26.63 -6.96 2.78
N ALA A 204 -26.27 -6.11 3.75
CA ALA A 204 -26.88 -4.78 3.87
C ALA A 204 -26.59 -3.91 2.65
N ASP A 205 -27.43 -2.89 2.42
CA ASP A 205 -27.20 -1.93 1.33
C ASP A 205 -25.90 -1.14 1.54
N PRO A 206 -24.91 -1.27 0.64
CA PRO A 206 -23.65 -0.53 0.73
C PRO A 206 -23.83 0.97 0.82
N ALA A 207 -24.77 1.53 0.07
CA ALA A 207 -25.02 2.96 0.04
C ALA A 207 -25.53 3.46 1.41
N ALA A 208 -26.40 2.71 2.07
CA ALA A 208 -26.90 3.02 3.40
C ALA A 208 -25.74 3.02 4.42
N VAL A 209 -24.88 1.99 4.38
CA VAL A 209 -23.70 1.90 5.29
C VAL A 209 -22.77 3.10 5.11
N LEU A 210 -22.49 3.49 3.87
CA LEU A 210 -21.61 4.62 3.59
C LEU A 210 -22.26 5.96 3.98
N HIS A 211 -23.56 6.12 3.74
CA HIS A 211 -24.33 7.29 4.19
C HIS A 211 -24.26 7.41 5.72
N ASP A 212 -24.51 6.32 6.45
CA ASP A 212 -24.46 6.30 7.90
C ASP A 212 -23.06 6.60 8.44
N THR A 213 -22.02 6.09 7.73
CA THR A 213 -20.62 6.38 8.05
C THR A 213 -20.32 7.88 7.95
N VAL A 214 -20.75 8.50 6.84
CA VAL A 214 -20.54 9.96 6.64
C VAL A 214 -21.32 10.77 7.68
N SER A 215 -22.59 10.40 7.93
CA SER A 215 -23.43 11.07 8.93
C SER A 215 -22.84 10.96 10.34
N ALA A 216 -22.38 9.78 10.73
CA ALA A 216 -21.71 9.56 12.00
C ALA A 216 -20.40 10.35 12.09
N GLY A 217 -19.63 10.39 11.00
CA GLY A 217 -18.38 11.14 10.94
C GLY A 217 -18.58 12.66 11.10
N VAL A 218 -19.59 13.21 10.45
CA VAL A 218 -19.98 14.63 10.62
C VAL A 218 -20.41 14.92 12.06
N ALA A 219 -21.28 14.07 12.61
CA ALA A 219 -21.77 14.24 13.98
C ALA A 219 -20.68 14.14 15.05
N ARG A 220 -19.63 13.36 14.79
CA ARG A 220 -18.49 13.16 15.69
C ARG A 220 -17.32 14.12 15.42
N ASN A 221 -17.44 15.06 14.50
CA ASN A 221 -16.37 15.96 14.04
C ASN A 221 -15.09 15.21 13.63
N ILE A 222 -15.24 14.14 12.84
CA ILE A 222 -14.12 13.36 12.30
C ILE A 222 -13.42 14.16 11.18
N ASP A 223 -12.10 14.16 11.17
CA ASP A 223 -11.31 14.84 10.10
C ASP A 223 -11.34 14.08 8.77
N VAL A 224 -11.25 12.74 8.82
CA VAL A 224 -11.12 11.91 7.62
C VAL A 224 -12.02 10.68 7.72
N ILE A 225 -12.85 10.48 6.72
CA ILE A 225 -13.70 9.30 6.57
C ILE A 225 -13.19 8.51 5.36
N ILE A 226 -12.91 7.21 5.53
CA ILE A 226 -12.45 6.34 4.43
C ILE A 226 -13.45 5.22 4.25
N CYS A 227 -14.01 5.14 3.04
CA CYS A 227 -15.05 4.19 2.68
C CYS A 227 -14.51 3.07 1.80
N ASP A 228 -14.67 1.81 2.24
CA ASP A 228 -14.43 0.63 1.40
C ASP A 228 -15.65 0.37 0.51
N THR A 229 -15.41 -0.16 -0.70
CA THR A 229 -16.47 -0.49 -1.65
C THR A 229 -16.31 -1.90 -2.21
N ALA A 230 -17.41 -2.49 -2.65
CA ALA A 230 -17.38 -3.75 -3.37
C ALA A 230 -16.52 -3.63 -4.65
N GLY A 231 -15.75 -4.67 -4.95
CA GLY A 231 -14.84 -4.68 -6.10
C GLY A 231 -15.40 -5.37 -7.34
N ARG A 232 -16.70 -5.55 -7.44
CA ARG A 232 -17.32 -6.26 -8.56
C ARG A 232 -17.65 -5.27 -9.68
N LEU A 233 -17.03 -5.47 -10.85
CA LEU A 233 -17.38 -4.79 -12.11
C LEU A 233 -18.71 -5.25 -12.71
N GLN A 234 -19.26 -6.38 -12.24
CA GLN A 234 -20.50 -6.91 -12.75
C GLN A 234 -21.68 -6.28 -12.00
N ALA A 235 -22.48 -5.58 -12.76
CA ALA A 235 -23.61 -4.79 -12.34
C ALA A 235 -24.70 -5.62 -11.62
N HIS A 236 -24.61 -5.70 -10.31
CA HIS A 236 -25.85 -5.68 -9.56
C HIS A 236 -26.30 -4.22 -9.51
N LYS A 237 -27.51 -3.91 -10.03
CA LYS A 237 -28.08 -2.55 -10.02
C LYS A 237 -28.06 -1.88 -8.64
N ALA A 238 -27.95 -2.66 -7.55
CA ALA A 238 -27.84 -2.19 -6.19
C ALA A 238 -26.40 -1.74 -5.78
N LEU A 239 -25.40 -1.92 -6.66
CA LEU A 239 -24.00 -1.56 -6.38
C LEU A 239 -23.51 -0.36 -7.19
N MET A 240 -24.36 0.19 -8.04
CA MET A 240 -24.12 1.40 -8.84
C MET A 240 -24.94 2.57 -8.32
#